data_0e475c539d93aa0bd4ee78a64b20a1d2
#
_entry.id   0e475c539d93aa0bd4ee78a64b20a1d2
#
_cell.length_a   1.000
_cell.length_b   1.000
_cell.length_c   1.000
_cell.angle_alpha   90.00
_cell.angle_beta   90.00
_cell.angle_gamma   90.00
#
_symmetry.space_group_name_H-M   'P 1'
#
loop_
_entity.id
_entity.type
_entity.pdbx_description
1 polymer ?
#
loop_
_entity_poly.entity_id
_entity_poly.type
_entity_poly.pdbx_seq_one_letter_code
_entity_poly.pdbx_strand_id
1 'polypeptide(L)'
;APAMYLSKHAGKWVETPEAQTIADGIAVKSPGKITFDLIQKYVDDIFVVKDDDIAATILLMMERAKMISEGAGAIGLAAMLHGNIPHADKTAAVISGGNIDVNMISRIIENGLVKSGRRIKLLTHLTDRPGELRRFVSYIEEYKANIVYVYHEHAGRNLPIGQTQVEMDLETRDHAHAEILVAALRRAGYRVELL
;
A
#
# COMPACT_ATOMS: atom_id res chain seq x y z
N ALA A 1 -12.87 -2.99 11.66
CA ALA A 1 -14.14 -3.35 12.33
C ALA A 1 -13.90 -3.64 13.82
N PRO A 2 -13.89 -2.62 14.73
CA PRO A 2 -13.45 -2.79 16.12
C PRO A 2 -14.54 -3.21 17.09
N ALA A 3 -15.73 -3.61 16.64
CA ALA A 3 -16.89 -3.85 17.52
C ALA A 3 -16.61 -4.88 18.64
N MET A 4 -15.96 -6.00 18.33
CA MET A 4 -15.61 -7.01 19.32
C MET A 4 -14.50 -6.51 20.29
N TYR A 5 -13.49 -5.79 19.78
CA TYR A 5 -12.48 -5.14 20.61
C TYR A 5 -13.10 -4.20 21.63
N LEU A 6 -13.97 -3.29 21.17
CA LEU A 6 -14.67 -2.34 22.04
C LEU A 6 -15.55 -3.07 23.08
N SER A 7 -16.25 -4.12 22.65
CA SER A 7 -17.10 -4.93 23.53
C SER A 7 -16.29 -5.64 24.61
N LYS A 8 -15.16 -6.25 24.23
CA LYS A 8 -14.26 -6.96 25.17
C LYS A 8 -13.74 -6.02 26.25
N HIS A 9 -13.20 -4.86 25.86
CA HIS A 9 -12.61 -3.89 26.78
C HIS A 9 -13.65 -3.14 27.62
N ALA A 10 -14.86 -2.95 27.10
CA ALA A 10 -15.96 -2.36 27.86
C ALA A 10 -16.65 -3.34 28.82
N GLY A 11 -16.37 -4.64 28.71
CA GLY A 11 -17.10 -5.69 29.45
C GLY A 11 -18.60 -5.78 29.14
N LYS A 12 -19.02 -5.15 28.04
CA LYS A 12 -20.43 -5.13 27.60
C LYS A 12 -20.50 -5.09 26.08
N TRP A 13 -21.60 -5.56 25.55
CA TRP A 13 -21.86 -5.58 24.13
C TRP A 13 -21.95 -4.15 23.55
N VAL A 14 -21.17 -3.87 22.50
CA VAL A 14 -21.05 -2.55 21.85
C VAL A 14 -21.19 -2.73 20.34
N GLU A 15 -22.01 -1.90 19.72
CA GLU A 15 -22.10 -1.77 18.26
C GLU A 15 -21.27 -0.59 17.75
N THR A 16 -20.83 -0.71 16.51
CA THR A 16 -20.15 0.38 15.78
C THR A 16 -21.02 0.83 14.61
N PRO A 17 -21.03 2.14 14.28
CA PRO A 17 -21.82 2.65 13.16
C PRO A 17 -21.36 2.11 11.81
N GLU A 18 -20.06 1.84 11.70
CA GLU A 18 -19.42 1.37 10.47
C GLU A 18 -18.46 0.22 10.72
N ALA A 19 -18.23 -0.59 9.68
CA ALA A 19 -17.28 -1.69 9.66
C ALA A 19 -16.63 -1.75 8.28
N GLN A 20 -15.83 -0.73 7.95
CA GLN A 20 -15.06 -0.69 6.71
C GLN A 20 -13.65 -1.24 6.97
N THR A 21 -13.27 -2.25 6.21
CA THR A 21 -11.92 -2.85 6.26
C THR A 21 -11.72 -3.75 5.05
N ILE A 22 -10.46 -3.94 4.63
CA ILE A 22 -10.10 -4.94 3.62
C ILE A 22 -10.23 -6.38 4.15
N ALA A 23 -10.38 -6.55 5.46
CA ALA A 23 -10.67 -7.81 6.13
C ALA A 23 -12.19 -8.04 6.20
N ASP A 24 -12.82 -8.24 5.05
CA ASP A 24 -14.27 -8.36 4.89
C ASP A 24 -14.87 -9.51 5.70
N GLY A 25 -14.17 -10.62 5.85
CA GLY A 25 -14.58 -11.76 6.69
C GLY A 25 -14.83 -11.42 8.16
N ILE A 26 -14.32 -10.28 8.65
CA ILE A 26 -14.55 -9.78 10.02
C ILE A 26 -15.20 -8.39 10.04
N ALA A 27 -15.72 -7.92 8.93
CA ALA A 27 -16.34 -6.59 8.79
C ALA A 27 -17.75 -6.56 9.40
N VAL A 28 -17.85 -6.83 10.70
CA VAL A 28 -19.12 -6.83 11.43
C VAL A 28 -19.27 -5.60 12.33
N LYS A 29 -20.44 -4.98 12.28
CA LYS A 29 -20.78 -3.80 13.11
C LYS A 29 -21.18 -4.19 14.52
N SER A 30 -21.71 -5.39 14.69
CA SER A 30 -22.36 -5.86 15.91
C SER A 30 -21.87 -7.27 16.23
N PRO A 31 -21.20 -7.49 17.37
CA PRO A 31 -20.77 -8.83 17.77
C PRO A 31 -21.96 -9.77 17.97
N GLY A 32 -21.80 -11.04 17.63
CA GLY A 32 -22.78 -12.06 17.99
C GLY A 32 -22.82 -12.24 19.52
N LYS A 33 -24.00 -12.38 20.12
CA LYS A 33 -24.16 -12.52 21.57
C LYS A 33 -23.39 -13.73 22.12
N ILE A 34 -23.57 -14.91 21.50
CA ILE A 34 -22.89 -16.14 21.92
C ILE A 34 -21.37 -16.01 21.78
N THR A 35 -20.90 -15.43 20.65
CA THR A 35 -19.46 -15.24 20.41
C THR A 35 -18.86 -14.22 21.37
N PHE A 36 -19.60 -13.17 21.75
CA PHE A 36 -19.17 -12.22 22.76
C PHE A 36 -18.94 -12.90 24.12
N ASP A 37 -19.89 -13.72 24.58
CA ASP A 37 -19.77 -14.44 25.86
C ASP A 37 -18.59 -15.41 25.86
N LEU A 38 -18.37 -16.13 24.76
CA LEU A 38 -17.20 -17.02 24.60
C LEU A 38 -15.87 -16.26 24.59
N ILE A 39 -15.81 -15.13 23.89
CA ILE A 39 -14.62 -14.29 23.86
C ILE A 39 -14.32 -13.68 25.22
N GLN A 40 -15.33 -13.22 25.95
CA GLN A 40 -15.12 -12.73 27.32
C GLN A 40 -14.51 -13.78 28.21
N LYS A 41 -14.89 -15.05 28.03
CA LYS A 41 -14.45 -16.16 28.90
C LYS A 41 -13.10 -16.76 28.52
N TYR A 42 -12.80 -16.84 27.21
CA TYR A 42 -11.68 -17.68 26.73
C TYR A 42 -10.57 -16.92 26.01
N VAL A 43 -10.80 -15.64 25.62
CA VAL A 43 -9.80 -14.84 24.92
C VAL A 43 -9.14 -13.91 25.93
N ASP A 44 -7.83 -13.94 26.01
CA ASP A 44 -7.07 -13.10 26.93
C ASP A 44 -7.17 -11.63 26.51
N ASP A 45 -6.87 -11.32 25.26
CA ASP A 45 -6.93 -9.95 24.75
C ASP A 45 -7.27 -9.89 23.24
N ILE A 46 -7.65 -8.70 22.77
CA ILE A 46 -7.93 -8.41 21.36
C ILE A 46 -7.14 -7.17 20.95
N PHE A 47 -6.50 -7.24 19.78
CA PHE A 47 -5.76 -6.14 19.20
C PHE A 47 -6.38 -5.68 17.89
N VAL A 48 -6.30 -4.39 17.60
CA VAL A 48 -6.75 -3.81 16.34
C VAL A 48 -5.57 -3.62 15.41
N VAL A 49 -5.71 -4.04 14.16
CA VAL A 49 -4.70 -3.92 13.11
C VAL A 49 -5.22 -2.98 12.03
N LYS A 50 -4.35 -2.14 11.47
CA LYS A 50 -4.70 -1.22 10.39
C LYS A 50 -4.76 -1.97 9.06
N ASP A 51 -5.63 -1.53 8.16
CA ASP A 51 -5.76 -2.09 6.82
C ASP A 51 -4.45 -2.00 6.03
N ASP A 52 -3.68 -0.95 6.22
CA ASP A 52 -2.36 -0.79 5.59
C ASP A 52 -1.37 -1.87 6.03
N ASP A 53 -1.39 -2.25 7.30
CA ASP A 53 -0.53 -3.30 7.85
C ASP A 53 -0.96 -4.69 7.33
N ILE A 54 -2.28 -4.90 7.18
CA ILE A 54 -2.84 -6.12 6.59
C ILE A 54 -2.42 -6.22 5.11
N ALA A 55 -2.57 -5.13 4.34
CA ALA A 55 -2.20 -5.09 2.92
C ALA A 55 -0.70 -5.35 2.72
N ALA A 56 0.16 -4.72 3.52
CA ALA A 56 1.61 -4.94 3.49
C ALA A 56 1.97 -6.40 3.83
N THR A 57 1.25 -7.00 4.77
CA THR A 57 1.45 -8.40 5.16
C THR A 57 1.03 -9.36 4.06
N ILE A 58 -0.10 -9.14 3.40
CA ILE A 58 -0.54 -9.94 2.25
C ILE A 58 0.51 -9.88 1.14
N LEU A 59 1.01 -8.69 0.80
CA LEU A 59 2.07 -8.53 -0.20
C LEU A 59 3.34 -9.27 0.22
N LEU A 60 3.76 -9.16 1.47
CA LEU A 60 4.93 -9.89 1.99
C LEU A 60 4.76 -11.41 1.89
N MET A 61 3.57 -11.94 2.22
CA MET A 61 3.26 -13.37 2.07
C MET A 61 3.36 -13.81 0.61
N MET A 62 2.84 -13.02 -0.33
CA MET A 62 2.94 -13.30 -1.76
C MET A 62 4.41 -13.31 -2.22
N GLU A 63 5.21 -12.33 -1.79
CA GLU A 63 6.61 -12.20 -2.21
C GLU A 63 7.52 -13.27 -1.59
N ARG A 64 7.35 -13.57 -0.31
CA ARG A 64 8.27 -14.44 0.45
C ARG A 64 7.82 -15.88 0.54
N ALA A 65 6.54 -16.09 0.81
CA ALA A 65 5.98 -17.44 1.04
C ALA A 65 5.24 -18.00 -0.17
N LYS A 66 4.98 -17.20 -1.22
CA LYS A 66 4.15 -17.55 -2.37
C LYS A 66 2.73 -17.99 -1.97
N MET A 67 2.23 -17.39 -0.90
CA MET A 67 0.91 -17.63 -0.35
C MET A 67 0.00 -16.42 -0.55
N ILE A 68 -1.24 -16.68 -0.87
CA ILE A 68 -2.30 -15.68 -0.96
C ILE A 68 -3.29 -15.95 0.16
N SER A 69 -3.60 -14.92 0.95
CA SER A 69 -4.62 -14.96 2.00
C SER A 69 -5.55 -13.77 1.84
N GLU A 70 -6.81 -13.93 2.23
CA GLU A 70 -7.72 -12.82 2.39
C GLU A 70 -7.32 -11.92 3.57
N GLY A 71 -7.87 -10.71 3.63
CA GLY A 71 -7.53 -9.75 4.68
C GLY A 71 -7.75 -10.29 6.09
N ALA A 72 -8.88 -10.96 6.34
CA ALA A 72 -9.17 -11.56 7.64
C ALA A 72 -8.18 -12.67 8.04
N GLY A 73 -7.71 -13.45 7.06
CA GLY A 73 -6.73 -14.52 7.29
C GLY A 73 -5.31 -14.04 7.57
N ALA A 74 -4.95 -12.83 7.12
CA ALA A 74 -3.62 -12.26 7.29
C ALA A 74 -3.44 -11.46 8.61
N ILE A 75 -4.52 -11.12 9.31
CA ILE A 75 -4.51 -10.22 10.47
C ILE A 75 -3.55 -10.70 11.58
N GLY A 76 -3.57 -12.00 11.90
CA GLY A 76 -2.71 -12.53 12.96
C GLY A 76 -1.22 -12.29 12.67
N LEU A 77 -0.79 -12.53 11.43
CA LEU A 77 0.58 -12.25 11.01
C LEU A 77 0.86 -10.76 10.94
N ALA A 78 -0.09 -9.95 10.49
CA ALA A 78 0.04 -8.49 10.46
C ALA A 78 0.24 -7.90 11.87
N ALA A 79 -0.51 -8.40 12.87
CA ALA A 79 -0.33 -8.00 14.27
C ALA A 79 1.08 -8.32 14.78
N MET A 80 1.62 -9.49 14.43
CA MET A 80 2.98 -9.89 14.81
C MET A 80 4.06 -9.02 14.17
N LEU A 81 3.95 -8.74 12.88
CA LEU A 81 4.97 -8.02 12.11
C LEU A 81 5.03 -6.52 12.44
N HIS A 82 3.91 -5.92 12.76
CA HIS A 82 3.80 -4.47 13.00
C HIS A 82 3.79 -4.08 14.50
N GLY A 83 4.12 -5.03 15.38
CA GLY A 83 4.40 -4.76 16.80
C GLY A 83 3.17 -4.44 17.64
N ASN A 84 1.99 -4.87 17.22
CA ASN A 84 0.74 -4.60 17.92
C ASN A 84 0.41 -5.59 19.03
N ILE A 85 1.23 -6.64 19.23
CA ILE A 85 1.04 -7.67 20.24
C ILE A 85 2.27 -7.79 21.15
N PRO A 86 2.11 -8.20 22.39
CA PRO A 86 3.23 -8.48 23.30
C PRO A 86 4.15 -9.55 22.73
N HIS A 87 5.46 -9.35 22.89
CA HIS A 87 6.45 -10.36 22.51
C HIS A 87 6.37 -11.57 23.43
N ALA A 88 6.44 -12.76 22.83
CA ALA A 88 6.58 -14.03 23.53
C ALA A 88 7.70 -14.85 22.89
N ASP A 89 8.29 -15.77 23.66
CA ASP A 89 9.38 -16.64 23.18
C ASP A 89 8.95 -17.51 22.00
N LYS A 90 7.68 -17.89 21.96
CA LYS A 90 7.08 -18.67 20.87
C LYS A 90 5.69 -18.12 20.57
N THR A 91 5.47 -17.71 19.34
CA THR A 91 4.18 -17.20 18.88
C THR A 91 3.75 -17.97 17.62
N ALA A 92 2.49 -18.39 17.57
CA ALA A 92 1.89 -19.00 16.42
C ALA A 92 0.74 -18.12 15.91
N ALA A 93 0.74 -17.80 14.63
CA ALA A 93 -0.38 -17.13 13.95
C ALA A 93 -1.06 -18.11 13.01
N VAL A 94 -2.38 -18.17 13.07
CA VAL A 94 -3.19 -18.92 12.12
C VAL A 94 -3.40 -18.06 10.88
N ILE A 95 -2.95 -18.55 9.73
CA ILE A 95 -3.27 -17.96 8.43
C ILE A 95 -4.43 -18.77 7.85
N SER A 96 -5.56 -18.11 7.60
CA SER A 96 -6.78 -18.73 7.14
C SER A 96 -7.38 -17.94 5.98
N GLY A 97 -8.24 -18.60 5.21
CA GLY A 97 -8.97 -17.99 4.11
C GLY A 97 -8.11 -17.60 2.91
N GLY A 98 -8.63 -17.83 1.74
CA GLY A 98 -8.01 -17.49 0.46
C GLY A 98 -9.01 -16.83 -0.50
N ASN A 99 -10.20 -16.49 -0.01
CA ASN A 99 -11.27 -15.91 -0.82
C ASN A 99 -11.07 -14.38 -0.96
N ILE A 100 -10.05 -13.99 -1.69
CA ILE A 100 -9.74 -12.58 -1.97
C ILE A 100 -10.04 -12.26 -3.43
N ASP A 101 -10.69 -11.13 -3.68
CA ASP A 101 -10.94 -10.64 -5.04
C ASP A 101 -9.60 -10.27 -5.73
N VAL A 102 -9.45 -10.71 -6.97
CA VAL A 102 -8.28 -10.41 -7.82
C VAL A 102 -8.07 -8.90 -7.98
N ASN A 103 -9.14 -8.10 -8.06
CA ASN A 103 -9.01 -6.63 -8.09
C ASN A 103 -8.45 -6.08 -6.77
N MET A 104 -8.79 -6.70 -5.63
CA MET A 104 -8.20 -6.33 -4.34
C MET A 104 -6.71 -6.67 -4.31
N ILE A 105 -6.31 -7.83 -4.81
CA ILE A 105 -4.89 -8.22 -4.94
C ILE A 105 -4.14 -7.20 -5.79
N SER A 106 -4.68 -6.80 -6.94
CA SER A 106 -4.05 -5.76 -7.79
C SER A 106 -3.82 -4.46 -7.03
N ARG A 107 -4.84 -3.99 -6.30
CA ARG A 107 -4.73 -2.76 -5.47
C ARG A 107 -3.69 -2.90 -4.34
N ILE A 108 -3.63 -4.05 -3.69
CA ILE A 108 -2.62 -4.32 -2.65
C ILE A 108 -1.21 -4.29 -3.24
N ILE A 109 -1.01 -4.91 -4.41
CA ILE A 109 0.28 -4.89 -5.10
C ILE A 109 0.67 -3.46 -5.49
N GLU A 110 -0.21 -2.74 -6.18
CA GLU A 110 0.08 -1.37 -6.63
C GLU A 110 0.39 -0.44 -5.46
N ASN A 111 -0.45 -0.42 -4.43
CA ASN A 111 -0.20 0.38 -3.23
C ASN A 111 1.09 -0.02 -2.52
N GLY A 112 1.40 -1.31 -2.45
CA GLY A 112 2.64 -1.79 -1.85
C GLY A 112 3.88 -1.38 -2.63
N LEU A 113 3.83 -1.40 -3.96
CA LEU A 113 4.90 -0.93 -4.82
C LEU A 113 5.16 0.57 -4.63
N VAL A 114 4.10 1.38 -4.55
CA VAL A 114 4.21 2.82 -4.27
C VAL A 114 4.79 3.05 -2.87
N LYS A 115 4.23 2.42 -1.84
CA LYS A 115 4.70 2.56 -0.45
C LYS A 115 6.13 2.09 -0.20
N SER A 116 6.64 1.17 -1.00
CA SER A 116 8.03 0.71 -0.93
C SER A 116 8.99 1.50 -1.82
N GLY A 117 8.51 2.52 -2.52
CA GLY A 117 9.30 3.29 -3.48
C GLY A 117 9.70 2.50 -4.73
N ARG A 118 9.04 1.38 -5.02
CA ARG A 118 9.25 0.56 -6.22
C ARG A 118 8.43 1.02 -7.42
N ARG A 119 7.46 1.88 -7.16
CA ARG A 119 6.68 2.60 -8.16
C ARG A 119 6.63 4.07 -7.76
N ILE A 120 7.03 4.95 -8.66
CA ILE A 120 6.92 6.40 -8.47
C ILE A 120 6.23 7.02 -9.67
N LYS A 121 5.49 8.08 -9.41
CA LYS A 121 4.90 8.91 -10.45
C LYS A 121 5.62 10.25 -10.47
N LEU A 122 6.13 10.63 -11.64
CA LEU A 122 6.95 11.81 -11.84
C LEU A 122 6.26 12.75 -12.82
N LEU A 123 6.19 14.02 -12.47
CA LEU A 123 5.72 15.10 -13.32
C LEU A 123 6.88 16.05 -13.64
N THR A 124 7.01 16.44 -14.90
CA THR A 124 7.99 17.45 -15.34
C THR A 124 7.44 18.28 -16.52
N HIS A 125 8.05 19.45 -16.71
CA HIS A 125 7.80 20.29 -17.89
C HIS A 125 9.06 20.36 -18.73
N LEU A 126 8.91 20.06 -20.01
CA LEU A 126 10.02 20.09 -20.98
C LEU A 126 9.80 21.24 -21.98
N THR A 127 10.88 21.74 -22.56
CA THR A 127 10.77 22.65 -23.68
C THR A 127 10.18 21.90 -24.88
N ASP A 128 9.20 22.47 -25.55
CA ASP A 128 8.57 21.88 -26.73
C ASP A 128 9.49 21.97 -27.94
N ARG A 129 10.45 21.07 -28.01
CA ARG A 129 11.44 20.95 -29.09
C ARG A 129 11.75 19.49 -29.40
N PRO A 130 12.00 19.15 -30.66
CA PRO A 130 12.43 17.81 -31.03
C PRO A 130 13.67 17.37 -30.22
N GLY A 131 13.60 16.18 -29.64
CA GLY A 131 14.70 15.57 -28.91
C GLY A 131 14.71 15.83 -27.40
N GLU A 132 13.91 16.75 -26.85
CA GLU A 132 13.89 17.02 -25.40
C GLU A 132 13.38 15.82 -24.60
N LEU A 133 12.29 15.20 -25.02
CA LEU A 133 11.80 13.97 -24.37
C LEU A 133 12.84 12.85 -24.42
N ARG A 134 13.56 12.68 -25.55
CA ARG A 134 14.63 11.68 -25.66
C ARG A 134 15.75 11.93 -24.64
N ARG A 135 16.18 13.19 -24.48
CA ARG A 135 17.20 13.55 -23.50
C ARG A 135 16.73 13.26 -22.07
N PHE A 136 15.49 13.58 -21.77
CA PHE A 136 14.91 13.30 -20.46
C PHE A 136 14.86 11.79 -20.16
N VAL A 137 14.39 10.99 -21.12
CA VAL A 137 14.30 9.52 -21.00
C VAL A 137 15.69 8.89 -20.89
N SER A 138 16.73 9.44 -21.52
CA SER A 138 18.09 8.87 -21.40
C SER A 138 18.65 8.93 -19.97
N TYR A 139 18.24 9.89 -19.14
CA TYR A 139 18.57 9.87 -17.71
C TYR A 139 17.88 8.71 -16.97
N ILE A 140 16.62 8.42 -17.31
CA ILE A 140 15.87 7.31 -16.69
C ILE A 140 16.57 5.98 -17.02
N GLU A 141 17.01 5.81 -18.26
CA GLU A 141 17.79 4.66 -18.71
C GLU A 141 19.13 4.57 -17.98
N GLU A 142 19.91 5.67 -17.90
CA GLU A 142 21.20 5.72 -17.21
C GLU A 142 21.09 5.27 -15.75
N TYR A 143 20.04 5.72 -15.07
CA TYR A 143 19.77 5.33 -13.68
C TYR A 143 19.00 4.02 -13.55
N LYS A 144 18.78 3.27 -14.64
CA LYS A 144 18.20 1.92 -14.66
C LYS A 144 16.80 1.84 -14.02
N ALA A 145 16.01 2.88 -14.16
CA ALA A 145 14.60 2.83 -13.88
C ALA A 145 13.83 2.37 -15.13
N ASN A 146 12.78 1.59 -14.95
CA ASN A 146 11.91 1.18 -16.04
C ASN A 146 10.74 2.13 -16.20
N ILE A 147 10.34 2.44 -17.43
CA ILE A 147 9.20 3.28 -17.72
C ILE A 147 7.98 2.38 -17.94
N VAL A 148 6.95 2.54 -17.12
CA VAL A 148 5.71 1.80 -17.22
C VAL A 148 4.70 2.54 -18.07
N TYR A 149 4.64 3.85 -17.85
CA TYR A 149 3.70 4.73 -18.55
C TYR A 149 4.31 6.09 -18.81
N VAL A 150 3.98 6.68 -19.96
CA VAL A 150 4.34 8.06 -20.32
C VAL A 150 3.08 8.74 -20.86
N TYR A 151 2.74 9.86 -20.26
CA TYR A 151 1.77 10.78 -20.77
C TYR A 151 2.46 12.09 -21.14
N HIS A 152 2.36 12.48 -22.42
CA HIS A 152 3.02 13.66 -22.95
C HIS A 152 1.97 14.62 -23.54
N GLU A 153 1.78 15.76 -22.90
CA GLU A 153 0.75 16.73 -23.23
C GLU A 153 1.37 18.02 -23.75
N HIS A 154 0.91 18.46 -24.93
CA HIS A 154 1.32 19.70 -25.59
C HIS A 154 0.35 20.86 -25.36
N ALA A 155 -0.86 20.61 -24.85
CA ALA A 155 -1.90 21.61 -24.68
C ALA A 155 -2.65 21.39 -23.37
N GLY A 156 -2.46 22.26 -22.39
CA GLY A 156 -3.18 22.26 -21.13
C GLY A 156 -3.51 23.67 -20.67
N ARG A 157 -4.56 23.85 -19.87
CA ARG A 157 -5.02 25.17 -19.39
C ARG A 157 -3.93 25.99 -18.69
N ASN A 158 -2.96 25.30 -18.06
CA ASN A 158 -1.90 25.92 -17.25
C ASN A 158 -0.50 25.69 -17.85
N LEU A 159 -0.40 25.21 -19.09
CA LEU A 159 0.87 24.92 -19.73
C LEU A 159 1.35 26.16 -20.49
N PRO A 160 2.53 26.73 -20.18
CA PRO A 160 3.08 27.86 -20.91
C PRO A 160 3.36 27.52 -22.37
N ILE A 161 3.18 28.50 -23.27
CA ILE A 161 3.52 28.33 -24.69
C ILE A 161 5.00 27.96 -24.84
N GLY A 162 5.29 26.94 -25.63
CA GLY A 162 6.66 26.43 -25.83
C GLY A 162 7.15 25.43 -24.76
N GLN A 163 6.25 24.97 -23.92
CA GLN A 163 6.50 23.86 -22.98
C GLN A 163 5.52 22.72 -23.22
N THR A 164 5.94 21.52 -22.84
CA THR A 164 5.12 20.33 -22.77
C THR A 164 5.15 19.77 -21.36
N GLN A 165 4.06 19.15 -20.94
CA GLN A 165 3.99 18.43 -19.67
C GLN A 165 4.22 16.94 -19.92
N VAL A 166 5.07 16.34 -19.11
CA VAL A 166 5.33 14.90 -19.15
C VAL A 166 5.07 14.30 -17.78
N GLU A 167 4.16 13.35 -17.74
CA GLU A 167 3.90 12.52 -16.57
C GLU A 167 4.39 11.10 -16.87
N MET A 168 5.12 10.51 -15.93
CA MET A 168 5.66 9.17 -16.08
C MET A 168 5.45 8.34 -14.82
N ASP A 169 5.01 7.11 -15.02
CA ASP A 169 5.09 6.07 -14.00
C ASP A 169 6.37 5.26 -14.20
N LEU A 170 7.19 5.22 -13.17
CA LEU A 170 8.50 4.56 -13.21
C LEU A 170 8.58 3.44 -12.20
N GLU A 171 9.23 2.34 -12.59
CA GLU A 171 9.66 1.31 -11.66
C GLU A 171 11.09 1.60 -11.20
N THR A 172 11.24 1.60 -9.89
CA THR A 172 12.50 1.76 -9.18
C THR A 172 12.73 0.55 -8.26
N ARG A 173 13.91 0.40 -7.70
CA ARG A 173 14.22 -0.72 -6.79
C ARG A 173 13.64 -0.48 -5.39
N ASP A 174 13.72 0.77 -4.92
CA ASP A 174 13.35 1.21 -3.59
C ASP A 174 13.34 2.75 -3.52
N HIS A 175 13.04 3.31 -2.37
CA HIS A 175 13.06 4.76 -2.14
C HIS A 175 14.42 5.39 -2.41
N ALA A 176 15.51 4.76 -1.99
CA ALA A 176 16.86 5.30 -2.20
C ALA A 176 17.19 5.42 -3.69
N HIS A 177 16.80 4.43 -4.49
CA HIS A 177 16.96 4.49 -5.95
C HIS A 177 16.11 5.60 -6.58
N ALA A 178 14.86 5.77 -6.13
CA ALA A 178 13.99 6.85 -6.58
C ALA A 178 14.60 8.25 -6.28
N GLU A 179 15.11 8.43 -5.07
CA GLU A 179 15.77 9.68 -4.65
C GLU A 179 17.02 9.99 -5.49
N ILE A 180 17.85 8.98 -5.77
CA ILE A 180 19.05 9.14 -6.62
C ILE A 180 18.64 9.60 -8.03
N LEU A 181 17.62 8.97 -8.62
CA LEU A 181 17.11 9.35 -9.95
C LEU A 181 16.58 10.79 -9.95
N VAL A 182 15.73 11.14 -9.00
CA VAL A 182 15.14 12.48 -8.89
C VAL A 182 16.24 13.54 -8.69
N ALA A 183 17.22 13.25 -7.84
CA ALA A 183 18.34 14.16 -7.61
C ALA A 183 19.20 14.35 -8.87
N ALA A 184 19.38 13.31 -9.68
CA ALA A 184 20.10 13.39 -10.95
C ALA A 184 19.35 14.24 -11.97
N LEU A 185 18.07 14.03 -12.13
CA LEU A 185 17.22 14.83 -13.01
C LEU A 185 17.24 16.31 -12.61
N ARG A 186 17.13 16.61 -11.31
CA ARG A 186 17.22 18.00 -10.80
C ARG A 186 18.59 18.63 -11.06
N ARG A 187 19.68 17.89 -10.90
CA ARG A 187 21.05 18.35 -11.23
C ARG A 187 21.24 18.62 -12.73
N ALA A 188 20.54 17.87 -13.58
CA ALA A 188 20.54 18.10 -15.02
C ALA A 188 19.64 19.29 -15.44
N GLY A 189 19.02 19.99 -14.48
CA GLY A 189 18.22 21.18 -14.73
C GLY A 189 16.73 20.92 -14.94
N TYR A 190 16.26 19.68 -14.79
CA TYR A 190 14.83 19.36 -14.91
C TYR A 190 14.09 19.70 -13.59
N ARG A 191 12.94 20.33 -13.73
CA ARG A 191 12.02 20.51 -12.61
C ARG A 191 11.14 19.29 -12.53
N VAL A 192 11.39 18.42 -11.55
CA VAL A 192 10.63 17.19 -11.35
C VAL A 192 9.89 17.24 -10.01
N GLU A 193 8.64 16.83 -10.07
CA GLU A 193 7.73 16.66 -8.94
C GLU A 193 7.36 15.19 -8.83
N LEU A 194 7.37 14.66 -7.62
CA LEU A 194 6.80 13.35 -7.30
C LEU A 194 5.33 13.55 -6.89
N LEU A 195 4.42 12.81 -7.51
CA LEU A 195 2.98 12.85 -7.28
C LEU A 195 2.54 11.80 -6.25
#